data_6c461d09ff22920ca968b5bb09d94857
#
_entry.id   6c461d09ff22920ca968b5bb09d94857
#
_cell.length_a   1.000
_cell.length_b   1.000
_cell.length_c   1.000
_cell.angle_alpha   90.00
_cell.angle_beta   90.00
_cell.angle_gamma   90.00
#
_symmetry.space_group_name_H-M   'P 1'
#
loop_
_entity.id
_entity.type
_entity.pdbx_description
1 polymer ?
#
loop_
_entity_poly.entity_id
_entity_poly.type
_entity_poly.pdbx_seq_one_letter_code
_entity_poly.pdbx_strand_id
1 'polypeptide(L)'
;PEQFPDSLAALQSYDAIFLSNVGAGDLGRDRLRLLESAVRDFGVGLVCVGGDEAFTAGGYRGTPLEDALPVSMELDSKKVLPNGALALVIDRSGSMQGEKMEMAKAAAIGALAALGDQDYVAVIAFDSTFHEIAPLQRASHRRAIMRDVAGINAQGGTVMHPPMARAYEMLKGAKASLKHCVVLTDGQSQPGDFEGLVRAMVADRITLSTVGVGSDIDEALLQ
;
A
#
# COMPACT_ATOMS: atom_id res chain seq x y z
N PRO A 1 6.06 -23.69 -21.28
CA PRO A 1 5.60 -24.87 -20.55
C PRO A 1 5.47 -26.12 -21.42
N GLU A 2 5.01 -25.99 -22.69
CA GLU A 2 4.78 -27.15 -23.59
C GLU A 2 6.03 -27.94 -23.94
N GLN A 3 7.20 -27.29 -23.97
CA GLN A 3 8.51 -27.91 -24.27
C GLN A 3 9.28 -28.35 -23.02
N PHE A 4 8.66 -28.23 -21.83
CA PHE A 4 9.32 -28.65 -20.60
C PHE A 4 9.44 -30.19 -20.54
N PRO A 5 10.61 -30.74 -20.15
CA PRO A 5 10.83 -32.18 -20.09
C PRO A 5 9.76 -32.91 -19.27
N ASP A 6 9.26 -34.03 -19.75
CA ASP A 6 8.22 -34.83 -19.16
C ASP A 6 8.74 -36.19 -18.60
N SER A 7 10.04 -36.36 -18.57
CA SER A 7 10.69 -37.56 -18.05
C SER A 7 11.89 -37.24 -17.17
N LEU A 8 12.13 -38.06 -16.16
CA LEU A 8 13.25 -37.92 -15.25
C LEU A 8 14.59 -38.02 -15.97
N ALA A 9 14.70 -38.91 -16.96
CA ALA A 9 15.91 -39.09 -17.76
C ALA A 9 16.27 -37.82 -18.56
N ALA A 10 15.26 -37.11 -19.06
CA ALA A 10 15.47 -35.85 -19.73
C ALA A 10 15.91 -34.73 -18.78
N LEU A 11 15.35 -34.70 -17.56
CA LEU A 11 15.74 -33.72 -16.53
C LEU A 11 17.18 -33.93 -16.04
N GLN A 12 17.63 -35.19 -15.94
CA GLN A 12 18.99 -35.55 -15.54
C GLN A 12 20.06 -35.14 -16.56
N SER A 13 19.69 -34.80 -17.78
CA SER A 13 20.65 -34.31 -18.79
C SER A 13 21.07 -32.86 -18.55
N TYR A 14 20.47 -32.16 -17.59
CA TYR A 14 20.78 -30.79 -17.22
C TYR A 14 21.52 -30.74 -15.88
N ASP A 15 22.55 -29.91 -15.79
CA ASP A 15 23.25 -29.63 -14.54
C ASP A 15 22.40 -28.74 -13.61
N ALA A 16 21.60 -27.84 -14.18
CA ALA A 16 20.71 -26.96 -13.45
C ALA A 16 19.47 -26.56 -14.28
N ILE A 17 18.36 -26.39 -13.59
CA ILE A 17 17.06 -25.96 -14.14
C ILE A 17 16.70 -24.60 -13.54
N PHE A 18 16.31 -23.65 -14.39
CA PHE A 18 15.85 -22.33 -13.97
C PHE A 18 14.34 -22.19 -14.22
N LEU A 19 13.59 -21.95 -13.17
CA LEU A 19 12.18 -21.58 -13.23
C LEU A 19 12.06 -20.08 -13.01
N SER A 20 11.84 -19.32 -14.08
CA SER A 20 11.71 -17.86 -14.04
C SER A 20 10.23 -17.48 -14.18
N ASN A 21 9.62 -17.03 -13.10
CA ASN A 21 8.21 -16.59 -13.05
C ASN A 21 7.23 -17.59 -13.71
N VAL A 22 7.33 -18.86 -13.35
CA VAL A 22 6.47 -19.94 -13.87
C VAL A 22 5.52 -20.37 -12.76
N GLY A 23 4.23 -20.51 -13.06
CA GLY A 23 3.21 -20.99 -12.11
C GLY A 23 3.23 -22.53 -11.97
N ALA A 24 2.88 -23.01 -10.77
CA ALA A 24 2.77 -24.47 -10.54
C ALA A 24 1.72 -25.13 -11.44
N GLY A 25 0.65 -24.38 -11.79
CA GLY A 25 -0.39 -24.83 -12.71
C GLY A 25 0.11 -25.06 -14.14
N ASP A 26 1.09 -24.29 -14.60
CA ASP A 26 1.67 -24.40 -15.96
C ASP A 26 2.52 -25.66 -16.11
N LEU A 27 3.16 -26.08 -15.04
CA LEU A 27 3.97 -27.31 -15.01
C LEU A 27 3.11 -28.56 -14.80
N GLY A 28 2.11 -28.43 -13.95
CA GLY A 28 1.29 -29.55 -13.52
C GLY A 28 1.98 -30.45 -12.48
N ARG A 29 1.17 -31.23 -11.75
CA ARG A 29 1.64 -31.97 -10.57
C ARG A 29 2.67 -33.04 -10.89
N ASP A 30 2.57 -33.67 -12.03
CA ASP A 30 3.49 -34.77 -12.41
C ASP A 30 4.88 -34.23 -12.74
N ARG A 31 4.99 -33.10 -13.46
CA ARG A 31 6.28 -32.44 -13.71
C ARG A 31 6.91 -31.88 -12.45
N LEU A 32 6.09 -31.40 -11.49
CA LEU A 32 6.60 -30.96 -10.18
C LEU A 32 7.20 -32.11 -9.37
N ARG A 33 6.62 -33.31 -9.44
CA ARG A 33 7.20 -34.52 -8.84
C ARG A 33 8.52 -34.95 -9.51
N LEU A 34 8.56 -34.87 -10.84
CA LEU A 34 9.79 -35.19 -11.58
C LEU A 34 10.91 -34.21 -11.24
N LEU A 35 10.59 -32.92 -11.09
CA LEU A 35 11.55 -31.89 -10.66
C LEU A 35 12.04 -32.16 -9.22
N GLU A 36 11.14 -32.43 -8.29
CA GLU A 36 11.53 -32.82 -6.92
C GLU A 36 12.52 -33.98 -6.91
N SER A 37 12.19 -35.07 -7.59
CA SER A 37 13.08 -36.23 -7.68
C SER A 37 14.41 -35.89 -8.37
N ALA A 38 14.38 -35.11 -9.46
CA ALA A 38 15.62 -34.73 -10.15
C ALA A 38 16.56 -33.94 -9.21
N VAL A 39 16.03 -33.06 -8.40
CA VAL A 39 16.81 -32.27 -7.43
C VAL A 39 17.27 -33.11 -6.26
N ARG A 40 16.36 -33.87 -5.61
CA ARG A 40 16.58 -34.51 -4.35
C ARG A 40 17.38 -35.83 -4.49
N ASP A 41 17.05 -36.61 -5.50
CA ASP A 41 17.60 -37.97 -5.66
C ASP A 41 18.80 -37.98 -6.62
N PHE A 42 18.86 -37.04 -7.57
CA PHE A 42 19.85 -37.03 -8.62
C PHE A 42 20.76 -35.81 -8.63
N GLY A 43 20.53 -34.84 -7.73
CA GLY A 43 21.42 -33.68 -7.53
C GLY A 43 21.39 -32.62 -8.65
N VAL A 44 20.35 -32.60 -9.45
CA VAL A 44 20.15 -31.52 -10.45
C VAL A 44 19.94 -30.20 -9.73
N GLY A 45 20.68 -29.17 -10.11
CA GLY A 45 20.50 -27.83 -9.53
C GLY A 45 19.14 -27.24 -9.88
N LEU A 46 18.50 -26.55 -8.92
CA LEU A 46 17.25 -25.84 -9.16
C LEU A 46 17.36 -24.38 -8.71
N VAL A 47 17.03 -23.47 -9.61
CA VAL A 47 16.97 -22.04 -9.35
C VAL A 47 15.57 -21.54 -9.66
N CYS A 48 14.88 -21.01 -8.65
CA CYS A 48 13.57 -20.37 -8.82
C CYS A 48 13.72 -18.86 -8.72
N VAL A 49 13.29 -18.15 -9.77
CA VAL A 49 13.29 -16.69 -9.83
C VAL A 49 11.88 -16.18 -9.62
N GLY A 50 11.71 -15.28 -8.64
CA GLY A 50 10.41 -14.72 -8.26
C GLY A 50 9.77 -13.85 -9.34
N GLY A 51 8.47 -13.66 -9.22
CA GLY A 51 7.60 -12.83 -10.04
C GLY A 51 6.15 -13.05 -9.62
N ASP A 52 5.21 -12.48 -10.36
CA ASP A 52 3.77 -12.48 -10.02
C ASP A 52 3.16 -13.89 -10.04
N GLU A 53 3.78 -14.83 -10.77
CA GLU A 53 3.34 -16.22 -10.91
C GLU A 53 4.31 -17.23 -10.27
N ALA A 54 5.19 -16.77 -9.37
CA ALA A 54 6.14 -17.62 -8.68
C ALA A 54 5.77 -17.84 -7.21
N PHE A 55 6.37 -18.85 -6.57
CA PHE A 55 6.22 -19.17 -5.15
C PHE A 55 4.76 -19.29 -4.70
N THR A 56 4.38 -18.63 -3.61
CA THR A 56 3.01 -18.67 -3.06
C THR A 56 1.97 -18.14 -4.05
N ALA A 57 2.28 -17.03 -4.76
CA ALA A 57 1.40 -16.44 -5.77
C ALA A 57 1.20 -17.39 -6.97
N GLY A 58 2.23 -18.14 -7.33
CA GLY A 58 2.20 -19.16 -8.40
C GLY A 58 1.63 -20.51 -8.00
N GLY A 59 1.05 -20.65 -6.78
CA GLY A 59 0.36 -21.86 -6.37
C GLY A 59 1.28 -23.05 -5.99
N TYR A 60 2.52 -22.81 -5.63
CA TYR A 60 3.47 -23.86 -5.23
C TYR A 60 3.25 -24.43 -3.83
N ARG A 61 2.40 -23.80 -3.02
CA ARG A 61 2.10 -24.26 -1.66
C ARG A 61 1.53 -25.70 -1.66
N GLY A 62 2.12 -26.57 -0.84
CA GLY A 62 1.72 -27.97 -0.75
C GLY A 62 2.01 -28.80 -2.00
N THR A 63 2.92 -28.33 -2.85
CA THR A 63 3.38 -29.10 -4.01
C THR A 63 4.67 -29.85 -3.72
N PRO A 64 4.98 -30.93 -4.44
CA PRO A 64 6.24 -31.67 -4.27
C PRO A 64 7.48 -30.78 -4.42
N LEU A 65 7.41 -29.76 -5.27
CA LEU A 65 8.55 -28.86 -5.49
C LEU A 65 8.84 -27.96 -4.27
N GLU A 66 7.84 -27.61 -3.47
CA GLU A 66 8.05 -26.86 -2.22
C GLU A 66 9.01 -27.62 -1.28
N ASP A 67 8.88 -28.94 -1.21
CA ASP A 67 9.72 -29.80 -0.37
C ASP A 67 11.20 -29.83 -0.82
N ALA A 68 11.47 -29.52 -2.10
CA ALA A 68 12.82 -29.44 -2.65
C ALA A 68 13.45 -28.05 -2.53
N LEU A 69 12.66 -27.03 -2.21
CA LEU A 69 13.13 -25.65 -2.08
C LEU A 69 13.59 -25.34 -0.65
N PRO A 70 14.59 -24.47 -0.46
CA PRO A 70 15.07 -24.08 0.87
C PRO A 70 14.16 -23.07 1.57
N VAL A 71 12.93 -22.88 1.09
CA VAL A 71 11.94 -21.91 1.59
C VAL A 71 10.58 -22.60 1.74
N SER A 72 9.91 -22.37 2.86
CA SER A 72 8.52 -22.78 3.06
C SER A 72 7.58 -21.72 2.49
N MET A 73 6.55 -22.17 1.79
CA MET A 73 5.48 -21.32 1.30
C MET A 73 4.27 -21.30 2.24
N GLU A 74 4.38 -21.96 3.37
CA GLU A 74 3.48 -21.70 4.48
C GLU A 74 3.70 -20.27 4.94
N LEU A 75 2.75 -19.41 4.59
CA LEU A 75 2.60 -18.17 5.33
C LEU A 75 2.21 -18.61 6.73
N ASP A 76 3.15 -18.57 7.67
CA ASP A 76 2.81 -18.57 9.08
C ASP A 76 1.69 -17.56 9.25
N SER A 77 0.47 -18.04 9.47
CA SER A 77 -0.77 -17.27 9.47
C SER A 77 -0.88 -16.30 10.66
N LYS A 78 0.27 -15.77 11.08
CA LYS A 78 0.48 -14.67 12.03
C LYS A 78 1.53 -13.67 11.59
N LYS A 79 1.83 -13.52 10.32
CA LYS A 79 2.20 -12.18 9.87
C LYS A 79 0.90 -11.36 9.98
N VAL A 80 0.71 -10.79 11.17
CA VAL A 80 -0.10 -9.59 11.32
C VAL A 80 0.38 -8.68 10.19
N LEU A 81 -0.40 -8.57 9.12
CA LEU A 81 -0.14 -7.56 8.09
C LEU A 81 0.11 -6.28 8.86
N PRO A 82 1.23 -5.60 8.64
CA PRO A 82 1.52 -4.41 9.42
C PRO A 82 0.32 -3.49 9.28
N ASN A 83 -0.36 -3.20 10.40
CA ASN A 83 -1.47 -2.27 10.38
C ASN A 83 -0.96 -0.93 9.86
N GLY A 84 -1.61 -0.40 8.84
CA GLY A 84 -1.41 0.94 8.36
C GLY A 84 -2.14 1.95 9.25
N ALA A 85 -1.64 3.18 9.28
CA ALA A 85 -2.37 4.34 9.77
C ALA A 85 -2.29 5.44 8.73
N LEU A 86 -3.44 5.84 8.21
CA LEU A 86 -3.60 6.88 7.20
C LEU A 86 -4.27 8.10 7.82
N ALA A 87 -3.65 9.28 7.66
CA ALA A 87 -4.32 10.55 7.91
C ALA A 87 -4.55 11.25 6.57
N LEU A 88 -5.79 11.60 6.29
CA LEU A 88 -6.19 12.42 5.15
C LEU A 88 -6.44 13.84 5.62
N VAL A 89 -5.72 14.82 5.05
CA VAL A 89 -5.87 16.24 5.31
C VAL A 89 -6.40 16.88 4.03
N ILE A 90 -7.66 17.29 4.03
CA ILE A 90 -8.41 17.69 2.85
C ILE A 90 -8.66 19.19 2.89
N ASP A 91 -8.10 19.90 1.92
CA ASP A 91 -8.39 21.30 1.69
C ASP A 91 -9.85 21.46 1.24
N ARG A 92 -10.59 22.30 1.95
CA ARG A 92 -11.94 22.71 1.58
C ARG A 92 -12.07 24.21 1.42
N SER A 93 -10.97 24.92 1.20
CA SER A 93 -10.96 26.36 0.96
C SER A 93 -11.84 26.76 -0.23
N GLY A 94 -12.17 28.05 -0.33
CA GLY A 94 -13.02 28.56 -1.40
C GLY A 94 -12.48 28.28 -2.81
N SER A 95 -11.15 28.24 -3.00
CA SER A 95 -10.49 27.91 -4.26
C SER A 95 -10.72 26.48 -4.73
N MET A 96 -11.07 25.57 -3.81
CA MET A 96 -11.41 24.17 -4.08
C MET A 96 -12.84 24.00 -4.62
N GLN A 97 -13.63 25.05 -4.78
CA GLN A 97 -15.03 24.94 -5.19
C GLN A 97 -15.19 24.27 -6.56
N GLY A 98 -16.24 23.46 -6.70
CA GLY A 98 -16.62 22.79 -7.96
C GLY A 98 -15.85 21.50 -8.17
N GLU A 99 -15.29 21.30 -9.36
CA GLU A 99 -14.65 20.07 -9.79
C GLU A 99 -13.47 19.65 -8.91
N LYS A 100 -12.67 20.60 -8.42
CA LYS A 100 -11.54 20.34 -7.52
C LYS A 100 -11.99 19.62 -6.25
N MET A 101 -13.07 20.09 -5.61
CA MET A 101 -13.61 19.47 -4.41
C MET A 101 -14.13 18.06 -4.69
N GLU A 102 -14.81 17.84 -5.80
CA GLU A 102 -15.29 16.50 -6.17
C GLU A 102 -14.14 15.53 -6.46
N MET A 103 -13.06 16.01 -7.09
CA MET A 103 -11.84 15.21 -7.31
C MET A 103 -11.16 14.85 -5.98
N ALA A 104 -11.02 15.82 -5.06
CA ALA A 104 -10.43 15.56 -3.73
C ALA A 104 -11.26 14.57 -2.92
N LYS A 105 -12.59 14.67 -2.93
CA LYS A 105 -13.49 13.69 -2.31
C LYS A 105 -13.35 12.31 -2.93
N ALA A 106 -13.33 12.22 -4.26
CA ALA A 106 -13.19 10.95 -4.96
C ALA A 106 -11.85 10.26 -4.62
N ALA A 107 -10.74 11.03 -4.58
CA ALA A 107 -9.43 10.52 -4.19
C ALA A 107 -9.41 10.04 -2.73
N ALA A 108 -9.98 10.82 -1.81
CA ALA A 108 -10.07 10.45 -0.39
C ALA A 108 -10.94 9.20 -0.19
N ILE A 109 -12.09 9.09 -0.86
CA ILE A 109 -12.96 7.92 -0.80
C ILE A 109 -12.25 6.69 -1.38
N GLY A 110 -11.51 6.85 -2.48
CA GLY A 110 -10.69 5.78 -3.07
C GLY A 110 -9.62 5.27 -2.11
N ALA A 111 -8.91 6.19 -1.44
CA ALA A 111 -7.92 5.83 -0.42
C ALA A 111 -8.56 5.09 0.79
N LEU A 112 -9.72 5.57 1.25
CA LEU A 112 -10.48 4.91 2.32
C LEU A 112 -10.94 3.49 1.92
N ALA A 113 -11.33 3.29 0.67
CA ALA A 113 -11.77 2.00 0.15
C ALA A 113 -10.66 0.94 0.15
N ALA A 114 -9.41 1.37 -0.04
CA ALA A 114 -8.24 0.50 -0.07
C ALA A 114 -7.80 0.00 1.32
N LEU A 115 -8.27 0.64 2.41
CA LEU A 115 -7.88 0.26 3.77
C LEU A 115 -8.54 -1.05 4.21
N GLY A 116 -7.77 -1.87 4.92
CA GLY A 116 -8.28 -3.05 5.63
C GLY A 116 -8.97 -2.66 6.96
N ASP A 117 -9.81 -3.54 7.47
CA ASP A 117 -10.56 -3.29 8.72
C ASP A 117 -9.66 -3.08 9.95
N GLN A 118 -8.43 -3.60 9.90
CA GLN A 118 -7.44 -3.47 10.98
C GLN A 118 -6.56 -2.23 10.86
N ASP A 119 -6.62 -1.51 9.75
CA ASP A 119 -5.92 -0.25 9.59
C ASP A 119 -6.56 0.86 10.42
N TYR A 120 -5.77 1.90 10.69
CA TYR A 120 -6.26 3.12 11.33
C TYR A 120 -6.45 4.21 10.29
N VAL A 121 -7.43 5.05 10.51
CA VAL A 121 -7.69 6.20 9.66
C VAL A 121 -8.10 7.41 10.48
N ALA A 122 -7.63 8.58 10.06
CA ALA A 122 -8.12 9.88 10.49
C ALA A 122 -8.42 10.74 9.26
N VAL A 123 -9.42 11.60 9.34
CA VAL A 123 -9.75 12.55 8.27
C VAL A 123 -9.96 13.93 8.88
N ILE A 124 -9.23 14.90 8.37
CA ILE A 124 -9.30 16.31 8.77
C ILE A 124 -9.62 17.12 7.52
N ALA A 125 -10.65 17.93 7.54
CA ALA A 125 -10.91 18.93 6.52
C ALA A 125 -10.49 20.31 7.05
N PHE A 126 -9.93 21.16 6.21
CA PHE A 126 -9.48 22.49 6.64
C PHE A 126 -9.83 23.60 5.65
N ASP A 127 -9.99 24.79 6.22
CA ASP A 127 -10.16 26.06 5.55
C ASP A 127 -9.35 27.14 6.31
N SER A 128 -9.97 28.20 6.81
CA SER A 128 -9.36 29.14 7.78
C SER A 128 -9.13 28.49 9.16
N THR A 129 -9.80 27.38 9.42
CA THR A 129 -9.68 26.53 10.61
C THR A 129 -9.63 25.06 10.17
N PHE A 130 -9.61 24.11 11.10
CA PHE A 130 -9.73 22.72 10.72
C PHE A 130 -10.85 22.02 11.50
N HIS A 131 -11.37 20.95 10.88
CA HIS A 131 -12.46 20.15 11.42
C HIS A 131 -12.07 18.67 11.32
N GLU A 132 -12.09 17.97 12.44
CA GLU A 132 -11.91 16.51 12.45
C GLU A 132 -13.19 15.84 11.93
N ILE A 133 -13.19 15.43 10.67
CA ILE A 133 -14.29 14.66 10.06
C ILE A 133 -14.35 13.26 10.67
N ALA A 134 -13.18 12.67 10.89
CA ALA A 134 -13.05 11.41 11.63
C ALA A 134 -11.77 11.48 12.49
N PRO A 135 -11.89 11.32 13.82
CA PRO A 135 -10.74 11.13 14.69
C PRO A 135 -10.04 9.81 14.35
N LEU A 136 -8.78 9.64 14.80
CA LEU A 136 -8.04 8.40 14.56
C LEU A 136 -8.79 7.19 15.12
N GLN A 137 -9.21 6.31 14.23
CA GLN A 137 -10.00 5.11 14.58
C GLN A 137 -9.70 3.96 13.61
N ARG A 138 -10.25 2.76 13.89
CA ARG A 138 -10.16 1.63 12.96
C ARG A 138 -10.97 1.88 11.69
N ALA A 139 -10.43 1.44 10.56
CA ALA A 139 -11.09 1.58 9.26
C ALA A 139 -12.29 0.63 9.06
N SER A 140 -12.62 -0.21 10.07
CA SER A 140 -13.83 -1.05 10.05
C SER A 140 -15.11 -0.26 9.82
N HIS A 141 -15.15 1.02 10.19
CA HIS A 141 -16.27 1.93 9.97
C HIS A 141 -16.09 2.86 8.77
N ARG A 142 -15.13 2.58 7.85
CA ARG A 142 -14.78 3.47 6.72
C ARG A 142 -15.98 3.90 5.85
N ARG A 143 -17.04 3.08 5.75
CA ARG A 143 -18.25 3.46 4.99
C ARG A 143 -18.97 4.70 5.59
N ALA A 144 -18.96 4.86 6.91
CA ALA A 144 -19.48 6.06 7.54
C ALA A 144 -18.58 7.25 7.24
N ILE A 145 -17.26 7.09 7.38
CA ILE A 145 -16.27 8.14 7.09
C ILE A 145 -16.37 8.58 5.63
N MET A 146 -16.54 7.65 4.67
CA MET A 146 -16.74 7.99 3.27
C MET A 146 -17.98 8.86 3.02
N ARG A 147 -19.09 8.60 3.74
CA ARG A 147 -20.29 9.45 3.65
C ARG A 147 -20.03 10.85 4.20
N ASP A 148 -19.31 10.95 5.31
CA ASP A 148 -18.96 12.23 5.92
C ASP A 148 -18.01 13.03 5.01
N VAL A 149 -17.03 12.37 4.37
CA VAL A 149 -16.15 12.97 3.35
C VAL A 149 -16.94 13.46 2.15
N ALA A 150 -17.91 12.69 1.66
CA ALA A 150 -18.77 13.10 0.55
C ALA A 150 -19.60 14.36 0.86
N GLY A 151 -19.87 14.63 2.14
CA GLY A 151 -20.57 15.82 2.62
C GLY A 151 -19.70 17.08 2.77
N ILE A 152 -18.39 17.01 2.53
CA ILE A 152 -17.50 18.18 2.63
C ILE A 152 -17.86 19.20 1.53
N ASN A 153 -17.96 20.47 1.90
CA ASN A 153 -18.22 21.58 0.97
C ASN A 153 -17.12 22.62 1.07
N ALA A 154 -16.74 23.19 -0.08
CA ALA A 154 -15.72 24.22 -0.15
C ALA A 154 -16.21 25.53 0.47
N GLN A 155 -15.37 26.14 1.31
CA GLN A 155 -15.61 27.45 1.92
C GLN A 155 -14.34 28.00 2.61
N GLY A 156 -14.34 29.29 2.91
CA GLY A 156 -13.31 29.93 3.74
C GLY A 156 -11.96 30.14 3.06
N GLY A 157 -10.94 30.39 3.87
CA GLY A 157 -9.56 30.59 3.45
C GLY A 157 -8.75 29.29 3.53
N THR A 158 -7.38 29.41 3.55
CA THR A 158 -6.49 28.24 3.51
C THR A 158 -5.40 28.38 4.56
N VAL A 159 -5.50 27.63 5.66
CA VAL A 159 -4.49 27.55 6.73
C VAL A 159 -4.12 26.08 6.94
N MET A 160 -3.07 25.62 6.26
CA MET A 160 -2.73 24.20 6.15
C MET A 160 -1.86 23.67 7.30
N HIS A 161 -1.01 24.48 7.91
CA HIS A 161 -0.05 24.01 8.93
C HIS A 161 -0.73 23.39 10.17
N PRO A 162 -1.74 24.00 10.83
CA PRO A 162 -2.36 23.42 12.02
C PRO A 162 -3.04 22.05 11.78
N PRO A 163 -3.81 21.82 10.69
CA PRO A 163 -4.37 20.50 10.40
C PRO A 163 -3.29 19.43 10.12
N MET A 164 -2.19 19.80 9.46
CA MET A 164 -1.06 18.88 9.27
C MET A 164 -0.39 18.53 10.61
N ALA A 165 -0.18 19.51 11.49
CA ALA A 165 0.36 19.26 12.83
C ALA A 165 -0.59 18.34 13.64
N ARG A 166 -1.91 18.53 13.52
CA ARG A 166 -2.89 17.65 14.14
C ARG A 166 -2.85 16.23 13.60
N ALA A 167 -2.74 16.07 12.28
CA ALA A 167 -2.57 14.76 11.63
C ALA A 167 -1.29 14.04 12.13
N TYR A 168 -0.19 14.79 12.25
CA TYR A 168 1.06 14.27 12.82
C TYR A 168 0.87 13.73 14.24
N GLU A 169 0.25 14.48 15.14
CA GLU A 169 0.00 14.02 16.51
C GLU A 169 -0.89 12.76 16.56
N MET A 170 -1.90 12.69 15.70
CA MET A 170 -2.74 11.50 15.59
C MET A 170 -1.95 10.28 15.12
N LEU A 171 -1.14 10.45 14.06
CA LEU A 171 -0.33 9.36 13.51
C LEU A 171 0.79 8.94 14.45
N LYS A 172 1.41 9.88 15.18
CA LYS A 172 2.42 9.59 16.20
C LYS A 172 1.88 8.66 17.26
N GLY A 173 0.66 8.90 17.73
CA GLY A 173 -0.04 8.07 18.72
C GLY A 173 -0.58 6.74 18.18
N ALA A 174 -0.62 6.53 16.86
CA ALA A 174 -1.17 5.33 16.26
C ALA A 174 -0.29 4.10 16.52
N LYS A 175 -0.93 2.98 16.91
CA LYS A 175 -0.28 1.67 17.05
C LYS A 175 -0.25 0.96 15.70
N ALA A 176 0.51 1.51 14.74
CA ALA A 176 0.65 1.00 13.38
C ALA A 176 2.12 0.96 12.98
N SER A 177 2.48 -0.01 12.14
CA SER A 177 3.85 -0.17 11.62
C SER A 177 4.15 0.74 10.43
N LEU A 178 3.12 1.07 9.66
CA LEU A 178 3.19 2.01 8.55
C LEU A 178 2.31 3.21 8.87
N LYS A 179 2.87 4.40 8.76
CA LYS A 179 2.14 5.64 9.05
C LYS A 179 2.30 6.60 7.88
N HIS A 180 1.20 7.06 7.37
CA HIS A 180 1.18 7.91 6.18
C HIS A 180 0.19 9.07 6.33
N CYS A 181 0.64 10.27 5.97
CA CYS A 181 -0.18 11.47 5.87
C CYS A 181 -0.35 11.83 4.39
N VAL A 182 -1.56 12.08 3.95
CA VAL A 182 -1.84 12.58 2.60
C VAL A 182 -2.55 13.91 2.72
N VAL A 183 -2.02 14.94 2.07
CA VAL A 183 -2.62 16.27 1.97
C VAL A 183 -3.17 16.44 0.57
N LEU A 184 -4.45 16.76 0.46
CA LEU A 184 -5.14 17.09 -0.80
C LEU A 184 -5.47 18.59 -0.79
N THR A 185 -4.85 19.35 -1.69
CA THR A 185 -4.97 20.83 -1.73
C THR A 185 -4.71 21.34 -3.15
N ASP A 186 -5.09 22.57 -3.45
CA ASP A 186 -4.64 23.26 -4.66
C ASP A 186 -3.30 24.03 -4.47
N GLY A 187 -2.65 23.84 -3.31
CA GLY A 187 -1.29 24.29 -3.04
C GLY A 187 -1.16 25.69 -2.45
N GLN A 188 -2.25 26.42 -2.25
CA GLN A 188 -2.18 27.72 -1.60
C GLN A 188 -2.31 27.57 -0.08
N SER A 189 -1.46 28.25 0.69
CA SER A 189 -1.56 28.29 2.15
C SER A 189 -0.91 29.52 2.73
N GLN A 190 -1.35 29.91 3.93
CA GLN A 190 -0.61 30.85 4.74
C GLN A 190 0.74 30.27 5.20
N PRO A 191 1.75 31.12 5.45
CA PRO A 191 3.05 30.69 5.95
C PRO A 191 2.94 29.87 7.24
N GLY A 192 3.80 28.86 7.37
CA GLY A 192 3.91 27.98 8.55
C GLY A 192 5.27 27.29 8.58
N ASP A 193 5.63 26.70 9.72
CA ASP A 193 6.85 25.89 9.84
C ASP A 193 6.65 24.48 9.29
N PHE A 194 6.43 24.39 7.98
CA PHE A 194 6.25 23.11 7.30
C PHE A 194 7.51 22.26 7.36
N GLU A 195 8.68 22.89 7.22
CA GLU A 195 9.96 22.16 7.24
C GLU A 195 10.22 21.50 8.59
N GLY A 196 9.98 22.22 9.70
CA GLY A 196 10.09 21.64 11.05
C GLY A 196 9.12 20.49 11.26
N LEU A 197 7.88 20.64 10.79
CA LEU A 197 6.86 19.59 10.90
C LEU A 197 7.21 18.35 10.08
N VAL A 198 7.68 18.51 8.84
CA VAL A 198 8.10 17.38 7.98
C VAL A 198 9.29 16.66 8.60
N ARG A 199 10.29 17.37 9.12
CA ARG A 199 11.43 16.77 9.85
C ARG A 199 10.95 15.93 11.04
N ALA A 200 9.97 16.42 11.80
CA ALA A 200 9.39 15.69 12.93
C ALA A 200 8.64 14.41 12.46
N MET A 201 7.86 14.50 11.39
CA MET A 201 7.21 13.34 10.78
C MET A 201 8.22 12.28 10.35
N VAL A 202 9.29 12.66 9.67
CA VAL A 202 10.37 11.75 9.24
C VAL A 202 11.04 11.08 10.44
N ALA A 203 11.34 11.85 11.50
CA ALA A 203 11.95 11.31 12.72
C ALA A 203 11.06 10.24 13.40
N ASP A 204 9.73 10.41 13.33
CA ASP A 204 8.75 9.46 13.85
C ASP A 204 8.31 8.39 12.81
N ARG A 205 9.02 8.29 11.69
CA ARG A 205 8.77 7.34 10.58
C ARG A 205 7.35 7.47 10.00
N ILE A 206 6.88 8.70 9.89
CA ILE A 206 5.63 9.05 9.22
C ILE A 206 5.98 9.60 7.85
N THR A 207 5.46 8.98 6.80
CA THR A 207 5.63 9.47 5.43
C THR A 207 4.55 10.48 5.09
N LEU A 208 4.88 11.45 4.26
CA LEU A 208 3.97 12.50 3.77
C LEU A 208 3.89 12.43 2.25
N SER A 209 2.67 12.54 1.73
CA SER A 209 2.41 12.80 0.31
C SER A 209 1.50 14.00 0.16
N THR A 210 1.79 14.82 -0.81
CA THR A 210 0.95 15.94 -1.23
C THR A 210 0.32 15.61 -2.58
N VAL A 211 -0.96 15.90 -2.70
CA VAL A 211 -1.74 15.70 -3.93
C VAL A 211 -2.31 17.05 -4.34
N GLY A 212 -1.72 17.62 -5.36
CA GLY A 212 -2.21 18.85 -5.97
C GLY A 212 -3.48 18.61 -6.77
N VAL A 213 -4.50 19.43 -6.56
CA VAL A 213 -5.80 19.30 -7.22
C VAL A 213 -6.05 20.56 -8.07
N GLY A 214 -6.16 20.38 -9.39
CA GLY A 214 -6.39 21.46 -10.35
C GLY A 214 -5.16 21.83 -11.17
N SER A 215 -5.26 22.94 -11.94
CA SER A 215 -4.20 23.41 -12.84
C SER A 215 -3.30 24.51 -12.22
N ASP A 216 -3.76 25.17 -11.15
CA ASP A 216 -3.10 26.34 -10.54
C ASP A 216 -2.41 25.96 -9.22
N ILE A 217 -1.62 24.89 -9.26
CA ILE A 217 -0.96 24.29 -8.10
C ILE A 217 0.32 25.06 -7.76
N ASP A 218 0.54 25.40 -6.50
CA ASP A 218 1.84 25.88 -6.02
C ASP A 218 2.78 24.69 -5.79
N GLU A 219 3.50 24.30 -6.86
CA GLU A 219 4.43 23.17 -6.82
C GLU A 219 5.57 23.38 -5.81
N ALA A 220 5.99 24.63 -5.57
CA ALA A 220 7.09 24.90 -4.66
C ALA A 220 6.72 24.66 -3.19
N LEU A 221 5.44 24.82 -2.83
CA LEU A 221 4.94 24.49 -1.49
C LEU A 221 4.75 22.99 -1.30
N LEU A 222 4.46 22.26 -2.39
CA LEU A 222 4.09 20.85 -2.32
C LEU A 222 5.29 19.88 -2.49
N GLN A 223 6.46 20.37 -2.85
CA GLN A 223 7.73 19.61 -2.94
C GLN A 223 8.49 19.65 -1.63
#